data_0241c034354abdb73de64a2b0153e47e
#
_entry.id   0241c034354abdb73de64a2b0153e47e
#
_cell.length_a   1.000
_cell.length_b   1.000
_cell.length_c   1.000
_cell.angle_alpha   90.00
_cell.angle_beta   90.00
_cell.angle_gamma   90.00
#
_symmetry.space_group_name_H-M   'P 1'
#
loop_
_entity.id
_entity.type
_entity.pdbx_description
1 polymer ?
#
loop_
_entity_poly.entity_id
_entity_poly.type
_entity_poly.pdbx_seq_one_letter_code
_entity_poly.pdbx_strand_id
1 'polypeptide(L)'
;MSLPEEITVYKDKVCKKRTDFIWGRQIPDEVCDHLIEFWDNQRFLRVQPGQVYSQGDVTTDNEIKESMDTLVPHQISMPHVQDYLSELQGVLDDYIQEFPFCNTSRFQIVEPLSMQWYPKGGGFKEWHTERLNALPGTAHRHLVFMTYLNDVPDGGTEWYHQDLYVPAKKGYTVIWPADWTHFHRGRVSHTSEKQIITGWFAYV
;
A
#
# COMPACT_ATOMS: atom_id res chain seq x y z
N MET A 1 4.05 -16.08 34.23
CA MET A 1 3.04 -17.11 33.98
C MET A 1 3.51 -17.87 32.76
N SER A 2 4.00 -19.10 32.92
CA SER A 2 4.45 -19.93 31.78
C SER A 2 3.23 -20.35 30.97
N LEU A 3 3.29 -20.20 29.66
CA LEU A 3 2.25 -20.71 28.76
C LEU A 3 2.15 -22.24 28.92
N PRO A 4 0.94 -22.82 28.86
CA PRO A 4 0.78 -24.26 28.89
C PRO A 4 1.58 -24.96 27.78
N GLU A 5 2.14 -26.13 28.04
CA GLU A 5 2.93 -26.93 27.08
C GLU A 5 2.23 -27.16 25.73
N GLU A 6 0.91 -27.28 25.73
CA GLU A 6 0.11 -27.42 24.51
C GLU A 6 0.20 -26.21 23.55
N ILE A 7 0.34 -24.99 24.10
CA ILE A 7 0.52 -23.78 23.29
C ILE A 7 1.93 -23.73 22.68
N THR A 8 2.94 -24.24 23.38
CA THR A 8 4.31 -24.33 22.87
C THR A 8 4.39 -25.28 21.68
N VAL A 9 3.75 -26.44 21.76
CA VAL A 9 3.69 -27.41 20.65
C VAL A 9 2.95 -26.86 19.44
N TYR A 10 1.89 -26.08 19.65
CA TYR A 10 1.16 -25.40 18.58
C TYR A 10 2.01 -24.31 17.92
N LYS A 11 2.77 -23.57 18.71
CA LYS A 11 3.67 -22.52 18.25
C LYS A 11 4.76 -23.09 17.33
N ASP A 12 5.35 -24.23 17.69
CA ASP A 12 6.39 -24.87 16.88
C ASP A 12 5.85 -25.46 15.57
N LYS A 13 4.58 -25.84 15.52
CA LYS A 13 3.92 -26.32 14.28
C LYS A 13 3.47 -25.18 13.38
N VAL A 14 3.12 -24.03 13.93
CA VAL A 14 2.65 -22.83 13.19
C VAL A 14 3.82 -21.98 12.71
N CYS A 15 4.97 -22.00 13.40
CA CYS A 15 6.16 -21.21 13.09
C CYS A 15 6.85 -21.57 11.76
N LYS A 16 6.34 -22.50 10.97
CA LYS A 16 6.82 -22.75 9.59
C LYS A 16 6.09 -21.95 8.52
N LYS A 17 5.03 -21.18 8.86
CA LYS A 17 4.29 -20.33 7.94
C LYS A 17 4.62 -18.86 8.22
N ARG A 18 4.68 -18.04 7.16
CA ARG A 18 4.73 -16.59 7.32
C ARG A 18 3.54 -16.11 8.14
N THR A 19 3.79 -15.32 9.15
CA THR A 19 2.76 -14.78 10.05
C THR A 19 2.71 -13.26 10.00
N ASP A 20 3.54 -12.64 9.17
CA ASP A 20 3.55 -11.20 8.96
C ASP A 20 2.41 -10.72 8.05
N PHE A 21 1.83 -11.62 7.23
CA PHE A 21 0.78 -11.34 6.25
C PHE A 21 1.14 -10.23 5.25
N ILE A 22 2.44 -10.02 5.03
CA ILE A 22 2.96 -9.06 4.07
C ILE A 22 3.66 -9.84 2.96
N TRP A 23 3.25 -9.64 1.72
CA TRP A 23 3.84 -10.28 0.56
C TRP A 23 4.15 -9.25 -0.51
N GLY A 24 5.26 -9.43 -1.20
CA GLY A 24 5.60 -8.57 -2.31
C GLY A 24 6.50 -9.26 -3.31
N ARG A 25 6.44 -8.78 -4.54
CA ARG A 25 7.35 -9.15 -5.61
C ARG A 25 7.63 -7.98 -6.54
N GLN A 26 8.62 -8.16 -7.39
CA GLN A 26 8.97 -7.23 -8.45
C GLN A 26 8.00 -7.36 -9.62
N ILE A 27 7.46 -6.24 -10.12
CA ILE A 27 6.83 -6.13 -11.44
C ILE A 27 7.82 -5.47 -12.42
N PRO A 28 7.59 -5.54 -13.75
CA PRO A 28 8.50 -4.94 -14.71
C PRO A 28 8.69 -3.43 -14.51
N ASP A 29 9.92 -2.96 -14.57
CA ASP A 29 10.28 -1.55 -14.38
C ASP A 29 9.62 -0.64 -15.42
N GLU A 30 9.41 -1.14 -16.65
CA GLU A 30 8.74 -0.40 -17.72
C GLU A 30 7.28 -0.03 -17.38
N VAL A 31 6.58 -0.86 -16.60
CA VAL A 31 5.22 -0.56 -16.12
C VAL A 31 5.25 0.68 -15.20
N CYS A 32 6.29 0.79 -14.36
CA CYS A 32 6.50 1.97 -13.53
C CYS A 32 6.82 3.21 -14.36
N ASP A 33 7.67 3.07 -15.39
CA ASP A 33 8.02 4.19 -16.29
C ASP A 33 6.78 4.70 -17.02
N HIS A 34 5.94 3.81 -17.52
CA HIS A 34 4.68 4.19 -18.16
C HIS A 34 3.71 4.89 -17.22
N LEU A 35 3.66 4.50 -15.93
CA LEU A 35 2.84 5.19 -14.94
C LEU A 35 3.38 6.58 -14.61
N ILE A 36 4.71 6.75 -14.53
CA ILE A 36 5.33 8.06 -14.34
C ILE A 36 5.06 8.96 -15.56
N GLU A 37 5.25 8.44 -16.78
CA GLU A 37 4.91 9.17 -18.01
C GLU A 37 3.43 9.55 -18.04
N PHE A 38 2.56 8.64 -17.64
CA PHE A 38 1.13 8.91 -17.49
C PHE A 38 0.87 10.07 -16.52
N TRP A 39 1.50 10.07 -15.35
CA TRP A 39 1.41 11.15 -14.38
C TRP A 39 1.84 12.50 -14.99
N ASP A 40 3.00 12.54 -15.64
CA ASP A 40 3.59 13.75 -16.18
C ASP A 40 2.78 14.35 -17.34
N ASN A 41 2.12 13.49 -18.13
CA ASN A 41 1.39 13.89 -19.33
C ASN A 41 -0.11 14.13 -19.11
N GLN A 42 -0.68 13.72 -17.95
CA GLN A 42 -2.12 13.86 -17.70
C GLN A 42 -2.52 15.23 -17.18
N ARG A 43 -2.79 16.14 -18.11
CA ARG A 43 -3.37 17.46 -17.80
C ARG A 43 -4.81 17.41 -17.28
N PHE A 44 -5.47 16.26 -17.36
CA PHE A 44 -6.87 16.06 -16.93
C PHE A 44 -6.98 15.62 -15.48
N LEU A 45 -5.94 14.99 -14.95
CA LEU A 45 -5.96 14.51 -13.57
C LEU A 45 -5.69 15.68 -12.64
N ARG A 46 -6.58 15.84 -11.68
CA ARG A 46 -6.39 16.86 -10.66
C ARG A 46 -5.32 16.40 -9.67
N VAL A 47 -4.15 17.02 -9.74
CA VAL A 47 -3.13 16.87 -8.70
C VAL A 47 -3.48 17.81 -7.55
N GLN A 48 -3.49 17.31 -6.34
CA GLN A 48 -3.83 18.05 -5.12
C GLN A 48 -2.92 17.66 -3.96
N PRO A 49 -2.72 18.52 -2.94
CA PRO A 49 -2.01 18.15 -1.73
C PRO A 49 -2.64 16.91 -1.10
N GLY A 50 -1.77 16.01 -0.61
CA GLY A 50 -2.21 14.79 0.06
C GLY A 50 -3.08 15.09 1.28
N GLN A 51 -4.15 14.33 1.43
CA GLN A 51 -5.10 14.49 2.53
C GLN A 51 -4.93 13.38 3.56
N VAL A 52 -5.26 13.71 4.81
CA VAL A 52 -5.30 12.80 5.95
C VAL A 52 -6.60 12.96 6.71
N TYR A 53 -7.01 11.93 7.43
CA TYR A 53 -8.10 12.03 8.40
C TYR A 53 -7.49 12.32 9.77
N SER A 54 -7.81 13.50 10.31
CA SER A 54 -7.32 13.93 11.60
C SER A 54 -8.42 14.68 12.37
N GLN A 55 -8.55 14.44 13.67
CA GLN A 55 -9.48 15.12 14.56
C GLN A 55 -10.96 15.12 14.11
N GLY A 56 -11.37 14.08 13.37
CA GLY A 56 -12.76 13.95 12.92
C GLY A 56 -13.04 14.50 11.53
N ASP A 57 -12.03 15.02 10.83
CA ASP A 57 -12.20 15.66 9.52
C ASP A 57 -11.09 15.24 8.52
N VAL A 58 -11.38 15.40 7.23
CA VAL A 58 -10.39 15.23 6.16
C VAL A 58 -9.70 16.56 5.91
N THR A 59 -8.40 16.60 6.11
CA THR A 59 -7.60 17.84 6.05
C THR A 59 -6.25 17.61 5.39
N THR A 60 -5.58 18.69 5.03
CA THR A 60 -4.16 18.68 4.62
C THR A 60 -3.32 19.05 5.84
N ASP A 61 -2.42 18.15 6.22
CA ASP A 61 -1.48 18.36 7.32
C ASP A 61 -0.10 17.82 6.92
N ASN A 62 0.83 18.71 6.60
CA ASN A 62 2.16 18.36 6.13
C ASN A 62 3.05 17.76 7.24
N GLU A 63 2.71 17.93 8.50
CA GLU A 63 3.41 17.25 9.61
C GLU A 63 3.09 15.75 9.60
N ILE A 64 1.87 15.38 9.19
CA ILE A 64 1.42 14.00 9.07
C ILE A 64 1.78 13.42 7.70
N LYS A 65 1.38 14.12 6.61
CA LYS A 65 1.58 13.67 5.23
C LYS A 65 1.90 14.85 4.32
N GLU A 66 3.08 14.83 3.72
CA GLU A 66 3.50 15.80 2.74
C GLU A 66 3.70 15.12 1.39
N SER A 67 2.70 15.27 0.51
CA SER A 67 2.66 14.69 -0.83
C SER A 67 1.79 15.51 -1.77
N MET A 68 1.93 15.22 -3.07
CA MET A 68 0.96 15.59 -4.10
C MET A 68 0.32 14.30 -4.62
N ASP A 69 -1.00 14.26 -4.58
CA ASP A 69 -1.77 13.05 -4.89
C ASP A 69 -2.66 13.26 -6.12
N THR A 70 -2.85 12.18 -6.88
CA THR A 70 -3.79 12.10 -7.98
C THR A 70 -4.61 10.82 -7.88
N LEU A 71 -5.92 10.95 -7.98
CA LEU A 71 -6.83 9.81 -8.02
C LEU A 71 -7.06 9.36 -9.46
N VAL A 72 -6.74 8.12 -9.74
CA VAL A 72 -6.90 7.47 -11.05
C VAL A 72 -8.06 6.48 -10.97
N PRO A 73 -9.17 6.70 -11.68
CA PRO A 73 -10.26 5.73 -11.71
C PRO A 73 -9.76 4.37 -12.22
N HIS A 74 -9.95 3.31 -11.44
CA HIS A 74 -9.51 1.95 -11.81
C HIS A 74 -10.23 1.39 -13.05
N GLN A 75 -11.37 1.95 -13.40
CA GLN A 75 -12.16 1.59 -14.59
C GLN A 75 -11.70 2.35 -15.85
N ILE A 76 -10.69 3.21 -15.74
CA ILE A 76 -10.22 3.99 -16.87
C ILE A 76 -9.57 3.07 -17.92
N SER A 77 -10.02 3.17 -19.15
CA SER A 77 -9.50 2.37 -20.27
C SER A 77 -8.22 3.01 -20.83
N MET A 78 -7.22 3.18 -19.99
CA MET A 78 -5.90 3.68 -20.40
C MET A 78 -4.88 2.55 -20.34
N PRO A 79 -4.13 2.30 -21.43
CA PRO A 79 -3.23 1.15 -21.53
C PRO A 79 -2.29 1.02 -20.33
N HIS A 80 -1.59 2.08 -19.93
CA HIS A 80 -0.62 2.05 -18.82
C HIS A 80 -1.24 1.66 -17.47
N VAL A 81 -2.49 2.07 -17.22
CA VAL A 81 -3.22 1.68 -16.01
C VAL A 81 -3.68 0.23 -16.09
N GLN A 82 -4.11 -0.24 -17.26
CA GLN A 82 -4.52 -1.63 -17.47
C GLN A 82 -3.32 -2.59 -17.38
N ASP A 83 -2.17 -2.21 -17.92
CA ASP A 83 -0.92 -2.98 -17.80
C ASP A 83 -0.54 -3.12 -16.31
N TYR A 84 -0.59 -2.03 -15.55
CA TYR A 84 -0.36 -2.07 -14.11
C TYR A 84 -1.33 -2.98 -13.37
N LEU A 85 -2.63 -2.87 -13.66
CA LEU A 85 -3.65 -3.72 -13.03
C LEU A 85 -3.47 -5.21 -13.37
N SER A 86 -2.98 -5.52 -14.56
CA SER A 86 -2.65 -6.89 -14.95
C SER A 86 -1.48 -7.45 -14.14
N GLU A 87 -0.41 -6.66 -13.95
CA GLU A 87 0.71 -7.06 -13.09
C GLU A 87 0.29 -7.18 -11.62
N LEU A 88 -0.51 -6.23 -11.13
CA LEU A 88 -1.05 -6.26 -9.77
C LEU A 88 -1.90 -7.51 -9.52
N GLN A 89 -2.70 -7.96 -10.51
CA GLN A 89 -3.45 -9.21 -10.40
C GLN A 89 -2.51 -10.40 -10.16
N GLY A 90 -1.39 -10.48 -10.87
CA GLY A 90 -0.42 -11.54 -10.65
C GLY A 90 0.22 -11.49 -9.24
N VAL A 91 0.45 -10.29 -8.67
CA VAL A 91 0.92 -10.14 -7.29
C VAL A 91 -0.16 -10.59 -6.30
N LEU A 92 -1.44 -10.28 -6.58
CA LEU A 92 -2.56 -10.72 -5.76
C LEU A 92 -2.73 -12.24 -5.77
N ASP A 93 -2.56 -12.88 -6.94
CA ASP A 93 -2.65 -14.33 -7.07
C ASP A 93 -1.57 -15.02 -6.22
N ASP A 94 -0.34 -14.49 -6.23
CA ASP A 94 0.75 -14.97 -5.37
C ASP A 94 0.43 -14.75 -3.88
N TYR A 95 -0.16 -13.59 -3.52
CA TYR A 95 -0.60 -13.29 -2.15
C TYR A 95 -1.65 -14.28 -1.66
N ILE A 96 -2.66 -14.59 -2.49
CA ILE A 96 -3.73 -15.56 -2.18
C ILE A 96 -3.15 -16.97 -2.06
N GLN A 97 -2.17 -17.33 -2.88
CA GLN A 97 -1.49 -18.62 -2.77
C GLN A 97 -0.76 -18.78 -1.43
N GLU A 98 -0.09 -17.73 -0.95
CA GLU A 98 0.61 -17.73 0.34
C GLU A 98 -0.37 -17.66 1.52
N PHE A 99 -1.43 -16.86 1.40
CA PHE A 99 -2.41 -16.60 2.46
C PHE A 99 -3.86 -16.92 2.01
N PRO A 100 -4.20 -18.20 1.76
CA PRO A 100 -5.46 -18.57 1.10
C PRO A 100 -6.73 -18.15 1.85
N PHE A 101 -6.66 -17.98 3.17
CA PHE A 101 -7.81 -17.55 3.97
C PHE A 101 -8.19 -16.07 3.76
N CYS A 102 -7.34 -15.26 3.12
CA CYS A 102 -7.74 -13.91 2.75
C CYS A 102 -8.86 -13.89 1.69
N ASN A 103 -9.04 -14.99 0.95
CA ASN A 103 -10.01 -15.12 -0.15
C ASN A 103 -11.27 -15.88 0.24
N THR A 104 -11.67 -15.87 1.51
CA THR A 104 -12.91 -16.53 1.99
C THR A 104 -14.18 -15.74 1.67
N SER A 105 -14.05 -14.45 1.37
CA SER A 105 -15.14 -13.56 0.94
C SER A 105 -14.70 -12.78 -0.30
N ARG A 106 -15.68 -12.40 -1.15
CA ARG A 106 -15.39 -11.65 -2.37
C ARG A 106 -14.88 -10.26 -2.04
N PHE A 107 -13.85 -9.84 -2.74
CA PHE A 107 -13.32 -8.49 -2.68
C PHE A 107 -12.82 -8.04 -4.07
N GLN A 108 -12.75 -6.76 -4.27
CA GLN A 108 -12.25 -6.16 -5.51
C GLN A 108 -11.78 -4.73 -5.28
N ILE A 109 -11.17 -4.10 -6.27
CA ILE A 109 -10.89 -2.67 -6.25
C ILE A 109 -12.20 -1.94 -6.53
N VAL A 110 -12.63 -1.08 -5.59
CA VAL A 110 -13.83 -0.25 -5.71
C VAL A 110 -13.54 1.24 -5.60
N GLU A 111 -12.40 1.60 -5.04
CA GLU A 111 -11.93 2.96 -4.92
C GLU A 111 -10.97 3.32 -6.07
N PRO A 112 -10.83 4.59 -6.45
CA PRO A 112 -9.78 5.01 -7.37
C PRO A 112 -8.39 4.62 -6.84
N LEU A 113 -7.46 4.33 -7.75
CA LEU A 113 -6.04 4.20 -7.41
C LEU A 113 -5.49 5.57 -7.01
N SER A 114 -4.58 5.61 -6.06
CA SER A 114 -3.91 6.84 -5.64
C SER A 114 -2.46 6.82 -6.11
N MET A 115 -2.11 7.67 -7.06
CA MET A 115 -0.71 7.97 -7.38
C MET A 115 -0.25 9.12 -6.49
N GLN A 116 0.91 8.97 -5.87
CA GLN A 116 1.43 9.91 -4.88
C GLN A 116 2.89 10.25 -5.16
N TRP A 117 3.17 11.53 -5.22
CA TRP A 117 4.52 12.06 -5.31
C TRP A 117 4.89 12.75 -3.99
N TYR A 118 6.03 12.38 -3.45
CA TYR A 118 6.59 12.94 -2.22
C TYR A 118 7.86 13.70 -2.55
N PRO A 119 7.97 14.99 -2.18
CA PRO A 119 9.22 15.74 -2.32
C PRO A 119 10.30 15.19 -1.38
N LYS A 120 11.54 15.63 -1.58
CA LYS A 120 12.61 15.41 -0.60
C LYS A 120 12.19 15.99 0.76
N GLY A 121 12.26 15.18 1.83
CA GLY A 121 11.75 15.54 3.15
C GLY A 121 10.27 15.27 3.35
N GLY A 122 9.52 14.98 2.28
CA GLY A 122 8.11 14.59 2.34
C GLY A 122 7.91 13.11 2.63
N GLY A 123 6.69 12.73 2.98
CA GLY A 123 6.33 11.36 3.32
C GLY A 123 4.97 11.27 4.00
N PHE A 124 4.46 10.07 4.20
CA PHE A 124 3.44 9.80 5.19
C PHE A 124 4.16 9.42 6.50
N LYS A 125 4.38 10.42 7.36
CA LYS A 125 5.33 10.38 8.47
C LYS A 125 4.78 9.67 9.70
N GLU A 126 3.45 9.74 9.88
CA GLU A 126 2.76 9.18 11.03
C GLU A 126 2.37 7.72 10.83
N TRP A 127 2.39 6.98 11.92
CA TRP A 127 1.88 5.61 11.97
C TRP A 127 0.37 5.60 11.73
N HIS A 128 -0.10 4.83 10.75
CA HIS A 128 -1.50 4.79 10.39
C HIS A 128 -1.95 3.39 9.96
N THR A 129 -3.26 3.25 9.83
CA THR A 129 -3.94 2.09 9.26
C THR A 129 -4.90 2.55 8.18
N GLU A 130 -5.23 1.68 7.25
CA GLU A 130 -6.07 2.01 6.10
C GLU A 130 -7.56 1.80 6.33
N ARG A 131 -7.92 0.95 7.29
CA ARG A 131 -9.30 0.69 7.68
C ARG A 131 -9.69 1.54 8.88
N LEU A 132 -10.56 2.53 8.65
CA LEU A 132 -11.10 3.41 9.68
C LEU A 132 -12.62 3.43 9.61
N ASN A 133 -13.30 3.12 10.72
CA ASN A 133 -14.77 3.18 10.77
C ASN A 133 -15.31 4.62 10.65
N ALA A 134 -14.49 5.61 10.93
CA ALA A 134 -14.88 7.02 10.90
C ALA A 134 -15.08 7.59 9.49
N LEU A 135 -14.51 6.95 8.46
CA LEU A 135 -14.64 7.37 7.07
C LEU A 135 -15.53 6.41 6.30
N PRO A 136 -16.64 6.88 5.70
CA PRO A 136 -17.49 6.06 4.84
C PRO A 136 -16.66 5.39 3.73
N GLY A 137 -16.86 4.09 3.54
CA GLY A 137 -16.16 3.29 2.51
C GLY A 137 -14.88 2.62 3.01
N THR A 138 -14.10 3.23 3.91
CA THR A 138 -12.83 2.63 4.38
C THR A 138 -13.02 1.42 5.28
N ALA A 139 -14.19 1.29 5.93
CA ALA A 139 -14.52 0.14 6.77
C ALA A 139 -14.53 -1.21 6.02
N HIS A 140 -14.71 -1.20 4.71
CA HIS A 140 -14.73 -2.38 3.85
C HIS A 140 -13.35 -2.73 3.27
N ARG A 141 -12.33 -1.90 3.45
CA ARG A 141 -10.98 -2.19 2.97
C ARG A 141 -10.47 -3.46 3.61
N HIS A 142 -10.02 -4.39 2.79
CA HIS A 142 -9.56 -5.71 3.18
C HIS A 142 -8.03 -5.80 3.10
N LEU A 143 -7.48 -5.53 1.92
CA LEU A 143 -6.05 -5.54 1.66
C LEU A 143 -5.63 -4.18 1.06
N VAL A 144 -4.42 -3.79 1.37
CA VAL A 144 -3.72 -2.68 0.74
C VAL A 144 -2.76 -3.23 -0.29
N PHE A 145 -2.60 -2.56 -1.41
CA PHE A 145 -1.49 -2.77 -2.33
C PHE A 145 -0.74 -1.45 -2.56
N MET A 146 0.56 -1.54 -2.75
CA MET A 146 1.40 -0.38 -3.05
C MET A 146 2.58 -0.83 -3.92
N THR A 147 2.91 -0.02 -4.92
CA THR A 147 4.08 -0.20 -5.78
C THR A 147 4.96 1.04 -5.71
N TYR A 148 6.25 0.86 -5.49
CA TYR A 148 7.23 1.93 -5.65
C TYR A 148 7.50 2.14 -7.14
N LEU A 149 7.37 3.38 -7.62
CA LEU A 149 7.58 3.71 -9.03
C LEU A 149 9.03 4.11 -9.33
N ASN A 150 9.81 4.42 -8.28
CA ASN A 150 11.23 4.74 -8.39
C ASN A 150 12.02 4.18 -7.21
N ASP A 151 13.35 4.08 -7.38
CA ASP A 151 14.28 3.71 -6.31
C ASP A 151 14.49 4.88 -5.36
N VAL A 152 14.31 4.62 -4.05
CA VAL A 152 14.56 5.62 -2.99
C VAL A 152 15.32 4.93 -1.85
N PRO A 153 16.65 5.05 -1.80
CA PRO A 153 17.49 4.25 -0.90
C PRO A 153 17.13 4.34 0.60
N ASP A 154 16.61 5.50 1.03
CA ASP A 154 16.26 5.81 2.43
C ASP A 154 14.75 5.96 2.65
N GLY A 155 13.89 5.62 1.65
CA GLY A 155 12.48 6.01 1.59
C GLY A 155 11.46 4.87 1.60
N GLY A 156 11.75 3.71 2.17
CA GLY A 156 10.86 2.54 2.20
C GLY A 156 9.64 2.68 3.13
N THR A 157 9.04 1.55 3.45
CA THR A 157 7.86 1.45 4.33
C THR A 157 8.17 0.56 5.53
N GLU A 158 7.69 0.96 6.70
CA GLU A 158 7.86 0.26 7.97
C GLU A 158 6.50 -0.20 8.50
N TRP A 159 6.46 -1.43 9.07
CA TRP A 159 5.31 -1.97 9.79
C TRP A 159 5.65 -2.15 11.27
N TYR A 160 4.86 -1.50 12.13
CA TYR A 160 5.15 -1.41 13.57
C TYR A 160 5.11 -2.78 14.27
N HIS A 161 4.01 -3.52 14.10
CA HIS A 161 3.80 -4.79 14.82
C HIS A 161 4.63 -5.96 14.28
N GLN A 162 5.02 -5.89 13.00
CA GLN A 162 5.83 -6.90 12.35
C GLN A 162 7.33 -6.66 12.49
N ASP A 163 7.74 -5.46 13.00
CA ASP A 163 9.13 -5.01 13.02
C ASP A 163 9.81 -5.20 11.65
N LEU A 164 9.08 -4.82 10.61
CA LEU A 164 9.48 -5.05 9.22
C LEU A 164 9.73 -3.73 8.50
N TYR A 165 10.81 -3.69 7.73
CA TYR A 165 11.11 -2.62 6.78
C TYR A 165 11.24 -3.19 5.38
N VAL A 166 10.54 -2.56 4.42
CA VAL A 166 10.66 -2.87 2.99
C VAL A 166 11.28 -1.66 2.29
N PRO A 167 12.45 -1.82 1.63
CA PRO A 167 13.09 -0.72 0.91
C PRO A 167 12.29 -0.31 -0.32
N ALA A 168 12.32 0.98 -0.65
CA ALA A 168 11.70 1.49 -1.85
C ALA A 168 12.54 1.14 -3.08
N LYS A 169 12.16 0.07 -3.75
CA LYS A 169 12.72 -0.40 -5.02
C LYS A 169 11.70 -0.25 -6.12
N LYS A 170 12.09 0.37 -7.23
CA LYS A 170 11.25 0.53 -8.42
C LYS A 170 10.65 -0.82 -8.80
N GLY A 171 9.34 -0.86 -9.05
CA GLY A 171 8.59 -2.06 -9.40
C GLY A 171 8.27 -2.99 -8.22
N TYR A 172 8.86 -2.81 -7.03
CA TYR A 172 8.49 -3.67 -5.91
C TYR A 172 7.08 -3.34 -5.44
N THR A 173 6.20 -4.33 -5.62
CA THR A 173 4.78 -4.26 -5.27
C THR A 173 4.55 -5.10 -4.04
N VAL A 174 3.90 -4.52 -3.03
CA VAL A 174 3.64 -5.16 -1.74
C VAL A 174 2.14 -5.12 -1.42
N ILE A 175 1.63 -6.23 -0.85
CA ILE A 175 0.24 -6.39 -0.38
C ILE A 175 0.25 -6.76 1.10
N TRP A 176 -0.67 -6.15 1.89
CA TRP A 176 -0.85 -6.42 3.31
C TRP A 176 -2.29 -6.16 3.76
N PRO A 177 -2.73 -6.69 4.92
CA PRO A 177 -4.05 -6.41 5.50
C PRO A 177 -4.24 -4.91 5.83
N ALA A 178 -5.42 -4.38 5.57
CA ALA A 178 -5.75 -2.97 5.80
C ALA A 178 -5.98 -2.61 7.28
N ASP A 179 -5.92 -3.56 8.19
CA ASP A 179 -6.35 -3.44 9.57
C ASP A 179 -5.28 -2.85 10.51
N TRP A 180 -5.71 -2.45 11.72
CA TRP A 180 -4.87 -1.90 12.80
C TRP A 180 -3.66 -2.79 13.15
N THR A 181 -3.73 -4.10 12.89
CA THR A 181 -2.62 -5.04 13.05
C THR A 181 -1.42 -4.72 12.15
N HIS A 182 -1.64 -3.94 11.10
CA HIS A 182 -0.61 -3.55 10.12
C HIS A 182 -0.41 -2.03 10.11
N PHE A 183 -0.28 -1.44 11.30
CA PHE A 183 0.15 -0.04 11.43
C PHE A 183 1.47 0.15 10.70
N HIS A 184 1.50 1.10 9.79
CA HIS A 184 2.66 1.34 8.93
C HIS A 184 2.88 2.83 8.71
N ARG A 185 4.06 3.17 8.20
CA ARG A 185 4.40 4.53 7.75
C ARG A 185 5.45 4.48 6.64
N GLY A 186 5.49 5.55 5.84
CA GLY A 186 6.56 5.76 4.89
C GLY A 186 7.77 6.42 5.56
N ARG A 187 8.98 5.87 5.38
CA ARG A 187 10.21 6.59 5.73
C ARG A 187 10.35 7.83 4.87
N VAL A 188 10.71 8.93 5.51
CA VAL A 188 11.05 10.17 4.83
C VAL A 188 12.43 10.04 4.20
N SER A 189 12.52 10.30 2.89
CA SER A 189 13.80 10.45 2.20
C SER A 189 14.20 11.91 2.16
N HIS A 190 15.39 12.22 2.63
CA HIS A 190 15.97 13.56 2.52
C HIS A 190 16.85 13.72 1.27
N THR A 191 17.10 12.63 0.56
CA THR A 191 18.01 12.59 -0.59
C THR A 191 17.30 12.54 -1.93
N SER A 192 16.09 11.92 -1.97
CA SER A 192 15.38 11.63 -3.20
C SER A 192 13.89 11.92 -3.07
N GLU A 193 13.26 12.25 -4.17
CA GLU A 193 11.80 12.23 -4.32
C GLU A 193 11.31 10.80 -4.40
N LYS A 194 10.08 10.54 -3.96
CA LYS A 194 9.46 9.23 -4.00
C LYS A 194 8.14 9.28 -4.73
N GLN A 195 7.94 8.33 -5.63
CA GLN A 195 6.66 8.12 -6.31
C GLN A 195 6.14 6.71 -6.01
N ILE A 196 4.86 6.63 -5.70
CA ILE A 196 4.16 5.37 -5.49
C ILE A 196 2.80 5.39 -6.19
N ILE A 197 2.27 4.19 -6.46
CA ILE A 197 0.85 3.97 -6.71
C ILE A 197 0.32 3.03 -5.63
N THR A 198 -0.82 3.35 -5.06
CA THR A 198 -1.45 2.56 -3.99
C THR A 198 -2.96 2.49 -4.16
N GLY A 199 -3.58 1.55 -3.47
CA GLY A 199 -5.01 1.38 -3.44
C GLY A 199 -5.43 0.22 -2.55
N TRP A 200 -6.71 -0.13 -2.65
CA TRP A 200 -7.31 -1.09 -1.73
C TRP A 200 -8.18 -2.09 -2.46
N PHE A 201 -8.07 -3.34 -2.03
CA PHE A 201 -9.10 -4.33 -2.26
C PHE A 201 -10.11 -4.26 -1.12
N ALA A 202 -11.38 -4.12 -1.43
CA ALA A 202 -12.46 -4.00 -0.45
C ALA A 202 -13.51 -5.07 -0.64
N TYR A 203 -14.14 -5.49 0.44
CA TYR A 203 -15.26 -6.44 0.42
C TYR A 203 -16.47 -5.86 -0.33
N VAL A 204 -17.15 -6.74 -1.10
CA VAL A 204 -18.32 -6.43 -1.94
C VAL A 204 -19.44 -7.44 -1.72
#